data_05eb65540566b3936664e9eb2a8a5691
#
_entry.id   05eb65540566b3936664e9eb2a8a5691
#
_cell.length_a   1.000
_cell.length_b   1.000
_cell.length_c   1.000
_cell.angle_alpha   90.00
_cell.angle_beta   90.00
_cell.angle_gamma   90.00
#
_symmetry.space_group_name_H-M   'P 1'
#
loop_
_entity.id
_entity.type
_entity.pdbx_description
1 polymer ?
#
loop_
_entity_poly.entity_id
_entity_poly.type
_entity_poly.pdbx_seq_one_letter_code
_entity_poly.pdbx_strand_id
1 'polypeptide(L)'
;SEESEESEESEESEESEDEEEVEVTEDRADPRRRRAREAALQALYQVDINPDMPPAALVEFLDHEVDDPELRAFAGQIVKGVSTRRADLDTRIQSHSDNWSLDRMAGTDRNIIRLATWELLYSDVPFRVILDEAVELAKTFGDARSPDFVNGVLDALVPETRRVTV
;
A
#
# COMPACT_ATOMS: atom_id res chain seq x y z
N SER A 1 31.90 -20.86 -54.01
CA SER A 1 31.84 -19.49 -53.49
C SER A 1 30.40 -19.02 -53.19
N GLU A 2 29.52 -19.84 -52.62
CA GLU A 2 28.17 -19.48 -52.23
C GLU A 2 27.73 -19.91 -50.82
N GLU A 3 28.63 -20.03 -49.85
CA GLU A 3 28.33 -20.54 -48.53
C GLU A 3 28.56 -19.57 -47.36
N SER A 4 28.46 -18.26 -47.52
CA SER A 4 28.79 -17.35 -46.42
C SER A 4 27.72 -16.30 -46.04
N GLU A 5 26.42 -16.51 -46.31
CA GLU A 5 25.39 -15.53 -45.98
C GLU A 5 24.25 -16.01 -45.06
N GLU A 6 24.36 -17.12 -44.35
CA GLU A 6 23.24 -17.61 -43.49
C GLU A 6 23.45 -17.53 -41.99
N SER A 7 24.35 -16.74 -41.44
CA SER A 7 24.64 -16.79 -40.01
C SER A 7 24.36 -15.49 -39.20
N GLU A 8 23.66 -14.49 -39.75
CA GLU A 8 23.44 -13.22 -39.02
C GLU A 8 21.99 -12.91 -38.62
N GLU A 9 21.01 -13.79 -38.87
CA GLU A 9 19.61 -13.49 -38.56
C GLU A 9 19.08 -14.05 -37.23
N SER A 10 19.88 -14.69 -36.40
CA SER A 10 19.38 -15.37 -35.19
C SER A 10 19.66 -14.67 -33.86
N GLU A 11 20.30 -13.50 -33.84
CA GLU A 11 20.65 -12.80 -32.60
C GLU A 11 19.74 -11.64 -32.20
N GLU A 12 18.81 -11.21 -33.07
CA GLU A 12 17.95 -10.03 -32.77
C GLU A 12 16.65 -10.36 -32.02
N SER A 13 16.30 -11.63 -31.81
CA SER A 13 15.03 -12.01 -31.20
C SER A 13 15.08 -12.28 -29.71
N GLU A 14 16.26 -12.31 -29.08
CA GLU A 14 16.37 -12.59 -27.62
C GLU A 14 16.35 -11.35 -26.74
N GLU A 15 16.59 -10.15 -27.28
CA GLU A 15 16.62 -8.91 -26.47
C GLU A 15 15.24 -8.34 -26.11
N SER A 16 14.17 -8.74 -26.81
CA SER A 16 12.83 -8.18 -26.56
C SER A 16 12.03 -8.91 -25.48
N GLU A 17 12.42 -10.15 -25.12
CA GLU A 17 11.70 -10.93 -24.08
C GLU A 17 12.09 -10.54 -22.66
N ASP A 18 13.33 -10.06 -22.45
CA ASP A 18 13.81 -9.65 -21.12
C ASP A 18 13.23 -8.30 -20.66
N GLU A 19 12.89 -7.40 -21.59
CA GLU A 19 12.30 -6.08 -21.26
C GLU A 19 10.83 -6.19 -20.83
N GLU A 20 10.05 -7.12 -21.36
CA GLU A 20 8.65 -7.36 -20.97
C GLU A 20 8.53 -8.00 -19.58
N GLU A 21 9.46 -8.85 -19.16
CA GLU A 21 9.46 -9.45 -17.83
C GLU A 21 9.74 -8.43 -16.71
N VAL A 22 10.53 -7.39 -16.99
CA VAL A 22 10.86 -6.34 -16.01
C VAL A 22 9.67 -5.42 -15.74
N GLU A 23 8.86 -5.06 -16.76
CA GLU A 23 7.63 -4.26 -16.58
C GLU A 23 6.57 -4.98 -15.76
N VAL A 24 6.41 -6.30 -15.95
CA VAL A 24 5.43 -7.10 -15.20
C VAL A 24 5.83 -7.28 -13.73
N THR A 25 7.13 -7.23 -13.40
CA THR A 25 7.61 -7.33 -12.02
C THR A 25 7.51 -6.02 -11.24
N GLU A 26 7.53 -4.86 -11.91
CA GLU A 26 7.38 -3.55 -11.27
C GLU A 26 5.96 -3.29 -10.78
N ASP A 27 4.94 -3.89 -11.43
CA ASP A 27 3.53 -3.77 -11.03
C ASP A 27 3.11 -4.73 -9.92
N ARG A 28 4.01 -5.61 -9.47
CA ARG A 28 3.72 -6.56 -8.41
C ARG A 28 4.09 -6.01 -7.04
N ALA A 29 3.23 -6.29 -6.05
CA ALA A 29 3.54 -5.98 -4.67
C ALA A 29 4.83 -6.68 -4.24
N ASP A 30 5.75 -5.92 -3.65
CA ASP A 30 6.95 -6.48 -3.03
C ASP A 30 6.54 -7.17 -1.71
N PRO A 31 6.74 -8.51 -1.57
CA PRO A 31 6.38 -9.22 -0.34
C PRO A 31 7.06 -8.68 0.92
N ARG A 32 8.25 -8.09 0.79
CA ARG A 32 8.95 -7.46 1.90
C ARG A 32 8.22 -6.22 2.39
N ARG A 33 7.66 -5.42 1.47
CA ARG A 33 6.86 -4.24 1.81
C ARG A 33 5.54 -4.60 2.50
N ARG A 34 5.01 -5.79 2.23
CA ARG A 34 3.83 -6.30 2.93
C ARG A 34 4.08 -6.37 4.43
N ARG A 35 5.22 -6.92 4.84
CA ARG A 35 5.60 -6.98 6.27
C ARG A 35 5.74 -5.58 6.86
N ALA A 36 6.33 -4.65 6.12
CA ALA A 36 6.45 -3.26 6.55
C ALA A 36 5.08 -2.58 6.73
N ARG A 37 4.13 -2.85 5.83
CA ARG A 37 2.75 -2.34 5.93
C ARG A 37 2.02 -2.95 7.13
N GLU A 38 2.23 -4.23 7.42
CA GLU A 38 1.67 -4.87 8.60
C GLU A 38 2.16 -4.19 9.89
N ALA A 39 3.46 -3.93 9.99
CA ALA A 39 4.04 -3.23 11.13
C ALA A 39 3.51 -1.80 11.24
N ALA A 40 3.41 -1.08 10.13
CA ALA A 40 2.83 0.26 10.10
C ALA A 40 1.36 0.26 10.57
N LEU A 41 0.57 -0.72 10.11
CA LEU A 41 -0.82 -0.86 10.53
C LEU A 41 -0.93 -1.09 12.05
N GLN A 42 -0.10 -1.98 12.60
CA GLN A 42 -0.08 -2.25 14.03
C GLN A 42 0.28 -1.01 14.84
N ALA A 43 1.26 -0.22 14.36
CA ALA A 43 1.63 1.04 15.00
C ALA A 43 0.48 2.06 14.95
N LEU A 44 -0.18 2.20 13.81
CA LEU A 44 -1.32 3.11 13.64
C LEU A 44 -2.51 2.71 14.54
N TYR A 45 -2.77 1.43 14.65
CA TYR A 45 -3.79 0.91 15.55
C TYR A 45 -3.50 1.27 17.01
N GLN A 46 -2.25 1.11 17.44
CA GLN A 46 -1.85 1.47 18.80
C GLN A 46 -2.05 2.95 19.10
N VAL A 47 -1.71 3.83 18.17
CA VAL A 47 -1.92 5.28 18.33
C VAL A 47 -3.42 5.62 18.37
N ASP A 48 -4.22 4.93 17.58
CA ASP A 48 -5.66 5.16 17.52
C ASP A 48 -6.34 4.85 18.86
N ILE A 49 -5.94 3.76 19.51
CA ILE A 49 -6.49 3.38 20.82
C ILE A 49 -5.80 4.09 21.99
N ASN A 50 -4.59 4.59 21.79
CA ASN A 50 -3.82 5.34 22.80
C ASN A 50 -3.16 6.56 22.19
N PRO A 51 -3.91 7.66 22.03
CA PRO A 51 -3.38 8.89 21.39
C PRO A 51 -2.22 9.55 22.13
N ASP A 52 -2.04 9.22 23.41
CA ASP A 52 -0.96 9.78 24.24
C ASP A 52 0.36 9.01 24.10
N MET A 53 0.39 7.98 23.27
CA MET A 53 1.62 7.23 23.03
C MET A 53 2.71 8.13 22.46
N PRO A 54 3.91 8.18 23.10
CA PRO A 54 4.99 9.04 22.61
C PRO A 54 5.55 8.54 21.28
N PRO A 55 5.94 9.46 20.37
CA PRO A 55 6.53 9.08 19.08
C PRO A 55 7.73 8.14 19.19
N ALA A 56 8.54 8.29 20.25
CA ALA A 56 9.67 7.40 20.50
C ALA A 56 9.26 5.93 20.67
N ALA A 57 8.10 5.68 21.27
CA ALA A 57 7.60 4.32 21.44
C ALA A 57 7.23 3.68 20.08
N LEU A 58 6.73 4.46 19.14
CA LEU A 58 6.42 3.98 17.78
C LEU A 58 7.69 3.65 17.01
N VAL A 59 8.71 4.49 17.13
CA VAL A 59 10.03 4.25 16.50
C VAL A 59 10.63 2.96 17.05
N GLU A 60 10.61 2.77 18.36
CA GLU A 60 11.10 1.56 19.02
C GLU A 60 10.32 0.31 18.55
N PHE A 61 9.00 0.42 18.44
CA PHE A 61 8.16 -0.67 17.95
C PHE A 61 8.56 -1.07 16.52
N LEU A 62 8.71 -0.11 15.61
CA LEU A 62 9.10 -0.38 14.23
C LEU A 62 10.53 -0.93 14.15
N ASP A 63 11.44 -0.45 14.96
CA ASP A 63 12.82 -0.94 15.02
C ASP A 63 12.87 -2.41 15.45
N HIS A 64 11.95 -2.82 16.31
CA HIS A 64 11.84 -4.19 16.77
C HIS A 64 11.15 -5.11 15.74
N GLU A 65 10.12 -4.61 15.06
CA GLU A 65 9.30 -5.42 14.15
C GLU A 65 9.88 -5.56 12.74
N VAL A 66 10.67 -4.60 12.29
CA VAL A 66 11.21 -4.53 10.93
C VAL A 66 12.73 -4.47 10.97
N ASP A 67 13.39 -5.56 10.59
CA ASP A 67 14.85 -5.68 10.66
C ASP A 67 15.59 -4.89 9.58
N ASP A 68 15.04 -4.85 8.35
CA ASP A 68 15.66 -4.17 7.22
C ASP A 68 15.49 -2.65 7.37
N PRO A 69 16.61 -1.87 7.39
CA PRO A 69 16.54 -0.41 7.57
C PRO A 69 15.72 0.31 6.49
N GLU A 70 15.75 -0.18 5.26
CA GLU A 70 15.01 0.41 4.13
C GLU A 70 13.51 0.20 4.29
N LEU A 71 13.11 -1.01 4.67
CA LEU A 71 11.71 -1.34 4.94
C LEU A 71 11.20 -0.65 6.20
N ARG A 72 12.05 -0.50 7.20
CA ARG A 72 11.74 0.26 8.43
C ARG A 72 11.47 1.73 8.09
N ALA A 73 12.28 2.32 7.23
CA ALA A 73 12.06 3.69 6.76
C ALA A 73 10.74 3.82 6.00
N PHE A 74 10.40 2.84 5.18
CA PHE A 74 9.13 2.78 4.46
C PHE A 74 7.95 2.73 5.45
N ALA A 75 7.99 1.85 6.43
CA ALA A 75 6.96 1.76 7.48
C ALA A 75 6.84 3.06 8.28
N GLY A 76 7.97 3.65 8.65
CA GLY A 76 8.02 4.92 9.37
C GLY A 76 7.42 6.08 8.60
N GLN A 77 7.64 6.13 7.29
CA GLN A 77 7.03 7.11 6.40
C GLN A 77 5.51 7.03 6.41
N ILE A 78 4.97 5.82 6.35
CA ILE A 78 3.53 5.57 6.40
C ILE A 78 2.97 6.06 7.75
N VAL A 79 3.55 5.63 8.86
CA VAL A 79 3.08 5.99 10.20
C VAL A 79 3.11 7.51 10.40
N LYS A 80 4.21 8.16 10.03
CA LYS A 80 4.34 9.62 10.12
C LYS A 80 3.35 10.34 9.22
N GLY A 81 3.23 9.88 7.96
CA GLY A 81 2.34 10.49 6.98
C GLY A 81 0.88 10.41 7.37
N VAL A 82 0.42 9.24 7.81
CA VAL A 82 -0.95 9.05 8.28
C VAL A 82 -1.21 9.88 9.55
N SER A 83 -0.29 9.86 10.50
CA SER A 83 -0.46 10.56 11.77
C SER A 83 -0.55 12.08 11.60
N THR A 84 0.32 12.66 10.75
CA THR A 84 0.33 14.11 10.51
C THR A 84 -0.84 14.59 9.67
N ARG A 85 -1.43 13.72 8.85
CA ARG A 85 -2.54 14.07 7.94
C ARG A 85 -3.87 13.40 8.32
N ARG A 86 -3.96 12.87 9.51
CA ARG A 86 -5.11 12.09 9.95
C ARG A 86 -6.44 12.82 9.75
N ALA A 87 -6.52 14.09 10.15
CA ALA A 87 -7.76 14.88 10.02
C ALA A 87 -8.19 15.04 8.55
N ASP A 88 -7.25 15.31 7.66
CA ASP A 88 -7.52 15.43 6.22
C ASP A 88 -7.93 14.10 5.61
N LEU A 89 -7.22 13.02 5.96
CA LEU A 89 -7.56 11.68 5.52
C LEU A 89 -8.97 11.27 5.96
N ASP A 90 -9.30 11.51 7.22
CA ASP A 90 -10.60 11.17 7.79
C ASP A 90 -11.74 11.93 7.10
N THR A 91 -11.54 13.20 6.79
CA THR A 91 -12.51 14.00 6.04
C THR A 91 -12.77 13.42 4.65
N ARG A 92 -11.71 13.04 3.93
CA ARG A 92 -11.83 12.43 2.59
C ARG A 92 -12.52 11.08 2.64
N ILE A 93 -12.15 10.24 3.59
CA ILE A 93 -12.76 8.91 3.76
C ILE A 93 -14.23 9.05 4.10
N GLN A 94 -14.57 9.93 5.04
CA GLN A 94 -15.96 10.13 5.48
C GLN A 94 -16.85 10.67 4.34
N SER A 95 -16.32 11.47 3.43
CA SER A 95 -17.08 11.98 2.29
C SER A 95 -17.56 10.89 1.31
N HIS A 96 -16.91 9.73 1.33
CA HIS A 96 -17.25 8.58 0.49
C HIS A 96 -17.86 7.41 1.26
N SER A 97 -18.20 7.58 2.52
CA SER A 97 -18.80 6.54 3.35
C SER A 97 -20.08 7.04 4.03
N ASP A 98 -21.09 7.37 3.22
CA ASP A 98 -22.36 7.93 3.69
C ASP A 98 -23.09 7.05 4.72
N ASN A 99 -22.94 5.73 4.58
CA ASN A 99 -23.62 4.75 5.44
C ASN A 99 -22.82 4.35 6.66
N TRP A 100 -21.54 4.78 6.76
CA TRP A 100 -20.64 4.34 7.82
C TRP A 100 -19.83 5.50 8.36
N SER A 101 -20.03 5.80 9.62
CA SER A 101 -19.19 6.74 10.35
C SER A 101 -17.82 6.13 10.64
N LEU A 102 -16.76 6.90 10.46
CA LEU A 102 -15.39 6.46 10.77
C LEU A 102 -15.28 5.94 12.22
N ASP A 103 -15.94 6.63 13.15
CA ASP A 103 -15.94 6.27 14.57
C ASP A 103 -16.58 4.91 14.84
N ARG A 104 -17.48 4.47 13.97
CA ARG A 104 -18.16 3.19 14.09
C ARG A 104 -17.48 2.06 13.36
N MET A 105 -16.50 2.35 12.51
CA MET A 105 -15.70 1.33 11.88
C MET A 105 -14.87 0.59 12.92
N ALA A 106 -14.65 -0.70 12.68
CA ALA A 106 -13.67 -1.45 13.46
C ALA A 106 -12.30 -0.76 13.34
N GLY A 107 -11.56 -0.67 14.45
CA GLY A 107 -10.28 0.02 14.48
C GLY A 107 -9.27 -0.50 13.45
N THR A 108 -9.30 -1.79 13.17
CA THR A 108 -8.47 -2.42 12.15
C THR A 108 -8.85 -1.89 10.76
N ASP A 109 -10.13 -1.93 10.40
CA ASP A 109 -10.62 -1.48 9.10
C ASP A 109 -10.32 0.01 8.88
N ARG A 110 -10.60 0.84 9.88
CA ARG A 110 -10.34 2.26 9.85
C ARG A 110 -8.88 2.59 9.56
N ASN A 111 -7.98 1.91 10.23
CA ASN A 111 -6.54 2.16 10.06
C ASN A 111 -5.99 1.60 8.75
N ILE A 112 -6.52 0.49 8.25
CA ILE A 112 -6.19 -0.01 6.91
C ILE A 112 -6.62 1.02 5.85
N ILE A 113 -7.82 1.55 5.95
CA ILE A 113 -8.34 2.53 5.01
C ILE A 113 -7.53 3.84 5.07
N ARG A 114 -7.15 4.31 6.26
CA ARG A 114 -6.26 5.48 6.41
C ARG A 114 -4.90 5.27 5.75
N LEU A 115 -4.29 4.11 6.00
CA LEU A 115 -2.99 3.75 5.43
C LEU A 115 -3.04 3.73 3.91
N ALA A 116 -4.01 3.02 3.34
CA ALA A 116 -4.16 2.91 1.90
C ALA A 116 -4.50 4.27 1.25
N THR A 117 -5.36 5.07 1.87
CA THR A 117 -5.70 6.41 1.37
C THR A 117 -4.47 7.30 1.35
N TRP A 118 -3.62 7.23 2.38
CA TRP A 118 -2.36 7.96 2.39
C TRP A 118 -1.44 7.53 1.24
N GLU A 119 -1.31 6.23 1.00
CA GLU A 119 -0.50 5.75 -0.13
C GLU A 119 -1.07 6.19 -1.47
N LEU A 120 -2.40 6.18 -1.63
CA LEU A 120 -3.05 6.68 -2.85
C LEU A 120 -2.73 8.15 -3.12
N LEU A 121 -2.69 8.98 -2.08
CA LEU A 121 -2.45 10.42 -2.20
C LEU A 121 -0.98 10.79 -2.32
N TYR A 122 -0.09 10.10 -1.64
CA TYR A 122 1.28 10.57 -1.41
C TYR A 122 2.38 9.61 -1.86
N SER A 123 2.04 8.43 -2.39
CA SER A 123 3.03 7.52 -2.94
C SER A 123 2.86 7.35 -4.45
N ASP A 124 3.87 6.79 -5.09
CA ASP A 124 3.85 6.44 -6.51
C ASP A 124 3.50 4.96 -6.75
N VAL A 125 3.17 4.23 -5.70
CA VAL A 125 2.75 2.83 -5.80
C VAL A 125 1.48 2.75 -6.65
N PRO A 126 1.39 1.83 -7.63
CA PRO A 126 0.18 1.67 -8.44
C PRO A 126 -1.06 1.44 -7.57
N PHE A 127 -2.19 2.07 -7.94
CA PHE A 127 -3.40 1.98 -7.10
C PHE A 127 -3.91 0.55 -6.93
N ARG A 128 -3.75 -0.32 -7.94
CA ARG A 128 -4.15 -1.73 -7.83
C ARG A 128 -3.34 -2.47 -6.78
N VAL A 129 -2.05 -2.18 -6.67
CA VAL A 129 -1.18 -2.74 -5.64
C VAL A 129 -1.64 -2.27 -4.26
N ILE A 130 -1.95 -0.98 -4.12
CA ILE A 130 -2.44 -0.42 -2.86
C ILE A 130 -3.75 -1.08 -2.42
N LEU A 131 -4.72 -1.22 -3.33
CA LEU A 131 -5.99 -1.87 -3.02
C LEU A 131 -5.81 -3.35 -2.68
N ASP A 132 -5.01 -4.07 -3.45
CA ASP A 132 -4.76 -5.49 -3.22
C ASP A 132 -4.06 -5.72 -1.86
N GLU A 133 -3.08 -4.89 -1.52
CA GLU A 133 -2.39 -4.98 -0.23
C GLU A 133 -3.31 -4.62 0.93
N ALA A 134 -4.20 -3.63 0.77
CA ALA A 134 -5.19 -3.29 1.79
C ALA A 134 -6.16 -4.46 2.04
N VAL A 135 -6.60 -5.13 0.98
CA VAL A 135 -7.45 -6.33 1.07
C VAL A 135 -6.71 -7.47 1.79
N GLU A 136 -5.43 -7.67 1.50
CA GLU A 136 -4.62 -8.68 2.20
C GLU A 136 -4.46 -8.37 3.70
N LEU A 137 -4.25 -7.09 4.05
CA LEU A 137 -4.23 -6.66 5.44
C LEU A 137 -5.56 -6.94 6.13
N ALA A 138 -6.68 -6.67 5.44
CA ALA A 138 -8.02 -6.92 5.95
C ALA A 138 -8.27 -8.42 6.17
N LYS A 139 -7.78 -9.28 5.30
CA LYS A 139 -7.85 -10.74 5.47
C LYS A 139 -7.07 -11.22 6.68
N THR A 140 -5.91 -10.62 6.93
CA THR A 140 -5.01 -11.03 8.02
C THR A 140 -5.48 -10.52 9.39
N PHE A 141 -5.91 -9.26 9.46
CA PHE A 141 -6.15 -8.56 10.73
C PHE A 141 -7.62 -8.25 11.01
N GLY A 142 -8.47 -8.24 9.99
CA GLY A 142 -9.89 -7.93 10.12
C GLY A 142 -10.76 -9.16 10.33
N ASP A 143 -12.07 -8.95 10.26
CA ASP A 143 -13.05 -10.03 10.29
C ASP A 143 -13.43 -10.48 8.86
N ALA A 144 -14.40 -11.40 8.74
CA ALA A 144 -14.81 -11.96 7.46
C ALA A 144 -15.37 -10.93 6.48
N ARG A 145 -15.89 -9.80 6.94
CA ARG A 145 -16.46 -8.73 6.12
C ARG A 145 -15.44 -7.67 5.72
N SER A 146 -14.32 -7.60 6.44
CA SER A 146 -13.32 -6.55 6.27
C SER A 146 -12.77 -6.45 4.85
N PRO A 147 -12.40 -7.55 4.16
CA PRO A 147 -11.85 -7.45 2.81
C PRO A 147 -12.78 -6.75 1.83
N ASP A 148 -14.05 -7.13 1.77
CA ASP A 148 -15.01 -6.51 0.86
C ASP A 148 -15.34 -5.08 1.24
N PHE A 149 -15.48 -4.81 2.52
CA PHE A 149 -15.74 -3.46 3.04
C PHE A 149 -14.59 -2.50 2.71
N VAL A 150 -13.38 -2.89 3.02
CA VAL A 150 -12.17 -2.08 2.75
C VAL A 150 -12.03 -1.83 1.25
N ASN A 151 -12.19 -2.87 0.44
CA ASN A 151 -12.11 -2.73 -1.01
C ASN A 151 -13.15 -1.76 -1.57
N GLY A 152 -14.38 -1.83 -1.08
CA GLY A 152 -15.47 -0.95 -1.53
C GLY A 152 -15.23 0.52 -1.22
N VAL A 153 -14.78 0.83 0.00
CA VAL A 153 -14.45 2.19 0.41
C VAL A 153 -13.29 2.75 -0.40
N LEU A 154 -12.23 1.96 -0.55
CA LEU A 154 -11.04 2.40 -1.29
C LEU A 154 -11.30 2.56 -2.78
N ASP A 155 -12.08 1.69 -3.38
CA ASP A 155 -12.45 1.79 -4.78
C ASP A 155 -13.16 3.11 -5.09
N ALA A 156 -14.04 3.56 -4.18
CA ALA A 156 -14.72 4.85 -4.30
C ALA A 156 -13.77 6.05 -4.17
N LEU A 157 -12.65 5.88 -3.46
CA LEU A 157 -11.65 6.95 -3.25
C LEU A 157 -10.65 7.10 -4.38
N VAL A 158 -10.47 6.07 -5.23
CA VAL A 158 -9.45 6.10 -6.30
C VAL A 158 -9.64 7.27 -7.26
N PRO A 159 -10.84 7.59 -7.79
CA PRO A 159 -11.00 8.71 -8.72
C PRO A 159 -10.62 10.07 -8.14
N GLU A 160 -10.83 10.28 -6.85
CA GLU A 160 -10.49 11.51 -6.15
C GLU A 160 -9.00 11.62 -5.86
N THR A 161 -8.39 10.51 -5.43
CA THR A 161 -6.99 10.46 -5.02
C THR A 161 -6.03 10.30 -6.18
N ARG A 162 -6.47 9.60 -7.22
CA ARG A 162 -5.70 9.34 -8.43
C ARG A 162 -6.55 9.64 -9.64
N ARG A 163 -6.27 10.74 -10.31
CA ARG A 163 -6.91 11.05 -11.58
C ARG A 163 -6.46 10.04 -12.62
N VAL A 164 -7.41 9.22 -13.07
CA VAL A 164 -7.19 8.37 -14.22
C VAL A 164 -7.21 9.28 -15.44
N THR A 165 -6.03 9.69 -15.89
CA THR A 165 -5.90 10.27 -17.21
C THR A 165 -5.99 9.13 -18.22
N VAL A 166 -7.12 9.04 -18.83
CA VAL A 166 -7.30 8.15 -19.98
C VAL A 166 -6.80 8.89 -21.22
#